data_fc25949449b1026b666a815a7be82ad7
#
_entry.id   fc25949449b1026b666a815a7be82ad7
#
_cell.length_a   1.000
_cell.length_b   1.000
_cell.length_c   1.000
_cell.angle_alpha   90.00
_cell.angle_beta   90.00
_cell.angle_gamma   90.00
#
_symmetry.space_group_name_H-M   'P 1'
#
loop_
_entity.id
_entity.type
_entity.pdbx_description
1 polymer ?
#
loop_
_entity_poly.entity_id
_entity_poly.type
_entity_poly.pdbx_seq_one_letter_code
_entity_poly.pdbx_strand_id
1 'polypeptide(L)'
;LLERCLCSIPTWDEIQIIIIDDNSNSESVDFSHFPGNGRKNTEILFTKEGKGAGYARNIGLSHARGKWIIFADADDFFTADCFTILNEYMDSPHEVIYFNVRFVMSANPSQESRRGTYYTNFFNDVNPEQQLPYRSTILWGKMKRRRLLSTFHIQFDETRIANDVYFSCLVGIYAPKATTDRRIIYYCTESGQSLAMSKQDRESLIIRFNASMKCNRLLRQEKIHYYLSPLPWCIPSAKTKEWLPAKYFFEYLFFFRLQAFKELYYAFSAILSHMNEPATKETDKCNKKTTTLKE
;
A
#
# COMPACT_ATOMS: atom_id res chain seq x y z
N LEU A 1 3.55 17.97 -4.29
CA LEU A 1 3.05 16.61 -4.46
C LEU A 1 1.52 16.59 -4.39
N LEU A 2 0.90 17.11 -3.33
CA LEU A 2 -0.56 17.15 -3.17
C LEU A 2 -1.26 17.83 -4.36
N GLU A 3 -0.69 18.91 -4.91
CA GLU A 3 -1.24 19.57 -6.11
C GLU A 3 -1.32 18.60 -7.31
N ARG A 4 -0.28 17.78 -7.52
CA ARG A 4 -0.29 16.77 -8.58
C ARG A 4 -1.41 15.76 -8.38
N CYS A 5 -1.62 15.28 -7.14
CA CYS A 5 -2.72 14.38 -6.80
C CYS A 5 -4.07 15.04 -7.14
N LEU A 6 -4.29 16.26 -6.69
CA LEU A 6 -5.53 17.00 -6.92
C LEU A 6 -5.79 17.29 -8.40
N CYS A 7 -4.76 17.62 -9.19
CA CYS A 7 -4.88 17.82 -10.63
C CYS A 7 -5.29 16.56 -11.39
N SER A 8 -5.06 15.37 -10.82
CA SER A 8 -5.49 14.10 -11.41
C SER A 8 -6.95 13.75 -11.12
N ILE A 9 -7.63 14.51 -10.24
CA ILE A 9 -9.04 14.28 -9.88
C ILE A 9 -9.91 15.31 -10.62
N PRO A 10 -10.96 14.92 -11.34
CA PRO A 10 -11.84 15.88 -12.02
C PRO A 10 -12.70 16.68 -11.02
N THR A 11 -13.23 17.80 -11.47
CA THR A 11 -14.08 18.69 -10.66
C THR A 11 -15.57 18.40 -10.82
N TRP A 12 -15.95 17.12 -10.87
CA TRP A 12 -17.34 16.69 -11.00
C TRP A 12 -18.09 16.86 -9.68
N ASP A 13 -19.37 17.17 -9.77
CA ASP A 13 -20.22 17.42 -8.59
C ASP A 13 -20.43 16.18 -7.73
N GLU A 14 -20.32 15.01 -8.33
CA GLU A 14 -20.47 13.70 -7.69
C GLU A 14 -19.25 13.29 -6.86
N ILE A 15 -18.14 14.02 -6.98
CA ILE A 15 -16.89 13.70 -6.26
C ILE A 15 -16.77 14.61 -5.03
N GLN A 16 -16.73 14.01 -3.86
CA GLN A 16 -16.28 14.66 -2.63
C GLN A 16 -14.79 14.38 -2.42
N ILE A 17 -14.02 15.44 -2.24
CA ILE A 17 -12.59 15.34 -1.87
C ILE A 17 -12.45 15.75 -0.41
N ILE A 18 -11.78 14.91 0.38
CA ILE A 18 -11.48 15.19 1.79
C ILE A 18 -9.97 15.11 1.96
N ILE A 19 -9.37 16.21 2.35
CA ILE A 19 -7.94 16.33 2.61
C ILE A 19 -7.75 16.49 4.11
N ILE A 20 -6.92 15.62 4.68
CA ILE A 20 -6.57 15.69 6.10
C ILE A 20 -5.08 15.98 6.20
N ASP A 21 -4.76 17.11 6.79
CA ASP A 21 -3.41 17.43 7.23
C ASP A 21 -3.28 17.13 8.72
N ASP A 22 -2.39 16.19 9.06
CA ASP A 22 -2.19 15.77 10.43
C ASP A 22 -0.91 16.40 10.99
N ASN A 23 -0.96 17.71 11.21
CA ASN A 23 0.09 18.49 11.85
C ASN A 23 1.39 18.63 11.03
N SER A 24 1.27 18.91 9.74
CA SER A 24 2.45 19.24 8.91
C SER A 24 3.17 20.49 9.43
N ASN A 25 4.50 20.48 9.29
CA ASN A 25 5.33 21.59 9.74
C ASN A 25 5.10 22.84 8.87
N SER A 26 4.81 23.99 9.52
CA SER A 26 4.62 25.28 8.87
C SER A 26 5.86 25.82 8.13
N GLU A 27 7.05 25.31 8.43
CA GLU A 27 8.26 25.62 7.66
C GLU A 27 8.28 24.94 6.29
N SER A 28 7.51 23.86 6.13
CA SER A 28 7.47 23.04 4.93
C SER A 28 6.19 23.20 4.13
N VAL A 29 5.13 23.77 4.74
CA VAL A 29 3.80 23.92 4.15
C VAL A 29 3.32 25.36 4.26
N ASP A 30 3.01 25.97 3.13
CA ASP A 30 2.30 27.25 3.10
C ASP A 30 0.80 27.02 3.29
N PHE A 31 0.32 27.26 4.49
CA PHE A 31 -1.09 27.11 4.83
C PHE A 31 -1.98 28.21 4.24
N SER A 32 -1.42 29.35 3.84
CA SER A 32 -2.16 30.43 3.18
C SER A 32 -2.52 30.08 1.73
N HIS A 33 -1.68 29.27 1.08
CA HIS A 33 -1.88 28.75 -0.27
C HIS A 33 -1.95 27.21 -0.27
N PHE A 34 -2.63 26.65 0.72
CA PHE A 34 -2.72 25.18 0.85
C PHE A 34 -3.42 24.58 -0.38
N PRO A 35 -2.86 23.52 -1.00
CA PRO A 35 -3.44 22.91 -2.18
C PRO A 35 -4.87 22.42 -1.91
N GLY A 36 -5.79 22.77 -2.81
CA GLY A 36 -7.21 22.46 -2.67
C GLY A 36 -8.06 23.59 -2.08
N ASN A 37 -7.44 24.67 -1.57
CA ASN A 37 -8.20 25.86 -1.15
C ASN A 37 -9.04 26.41 -2.30
N GLY A 38 -10.34 26.64 -2.02
CA GLY A 38 -11.29 27.13 -3.04
C GLY A 38 -11.70 26.14 -4.11
N ARG A 39 -11.20 24.90 -4.07
CA ARG A 39 -11.60 23.85 -4.99
C ARG A 39 -13.00 23.35 -4.64
N LYS A 40 -13.87 23.27 -5.65
CA LYS A 40 -15.24 22.78 -5.51
C LYS A 40 -15.25 21.36 -4.91
N ASN A 41 -16.22 21.06 -4.06
CA ASN A 41 -16.44 19.77 -3.42
C ASN A 41 -15.25 19.24 -2.61
N THR A 42 -14.37 20.16 -2.16
CA THR A 42 -13.18 19.81 -1.38
C THR A 42 -13.35 20.33 0.05
N GLU A 43 -13.14 19.43 1.01
CA GLU A 43 -13.10 19.71 2.43
C GLU A 43 -11.67 19.52 2.92
N ILE A 44 -11.09 20.50 3.60
CA ILE A 44 -9.75 20.46 4.14
C ILE A 44 -9.85 20.55 5.66
N LEU A 45 -9.27 19.56 6.35
CA LEU A 45 -9.26 19.49 7.80
C LEU A 45 -7.82 19.47 8.29
N PHE A 46 -7.52 20.37 9.20
CA PHE A 46 -6.22 20.45 9.87
C PHE A 46 -6.37 19.88 11.28
N THR A 47 -5.82 18.71 11.52
CA THR A 47 -5.68 18.19 12.89
C THR A 47 -4.36 18.73 13.44
N LYS A 48 -4.22 18.90 14.70
CA LYS A 48 -2.95 19.29 15.33
C LYS A 48 -2.37 18.14 16.17
N GLU A 49 -2.87 16.94 15.93
CA GLU A 49 -2.59 15.79 16.78
C GLU A 49 -1.26 15.09 16.45
N GLY A 50 -0.88 15.04 15.17
CA GLY A 50 0.34 14.35 14.73
C GLY A 50 0.32 12.84 15.00
N LYS A 51 -0.87 12.21 14.92
CA LYS A 51 -1.07 10.78 15.20
C LYS A 51 -0.80 9.87 13.99
N GLY A 52 -0.54 10.48 12.83
CA GLY A 52 -0.14 9.79 11.61
C GLY A 52 -1.29 9.37 10.71
N ALA A 53 -0.93 8.70 9.59
CA ALA A 53 -1.82 8.45 8.48
C ALA A 53 -3.08 7.62 8.82
N GLY A 54 -2.99 6.70 9.79
CA GLY A 54 -4.16 5.92 10.23
C GLY A 54 -5.24 6.80 10.85
N TYR A 55 -4.82 7.68 11.76
CA TYR A 55 -5.70 8.67 12.40
C TYR A 55 -6.30 9.64 11.36
N ALA A 56 -5.47 10.22 10.51
CA ALA A 56 -5.93 11.12 9.45
C ALA A 56 -7.00 10.46 8.56
N ARG A 57 -6.79 9.21 8.15
CA ARG A 57 -7.76 8.45 7.35
C ARG A 57 -9.06 8.16 8.12
N ASN A 58 -9.00 7.91 9.42
CA ASN A 58 -10.19 7.72 10.25
C ASN A 58 -11.03 9.00 10.33
N ILE A 59 -10.39 10.17 10.46
CA ILE A 59 -11.08 11.48 10.37
C ILE A 59 -11.73 11.64 8.99
N GLY A 60 -11.00 11.36 7.90
CA GLY A 60 -11.55 11.41 6.55
C GLY A 60 -12.77 10.50 6.36
N LEU A 61 -12.73 9.28 6.91
CA LEU A 61 -13.87 8.36 6.88
C LEU A 61 -15.10 8.92 7.59
N SER A 62 -14.94 9.62 8.73
CA SER A 62 -16.05 10.21 9.46
C SER A 62 -16.74 11.35 8.72
N HIS A 63 -16.04 12.02 7.81
CA HIS A 63 -16.54 13.10 6.95
C HIS A 63 -17.06 12.62 5.59
N ALA A 64 -16.80 11.36 5.23
CA ALA A 64 -17.17 10.83 3.92
C ALA A 64 -18.69 10.64 3.79
N ARG A 65 -19.26 11.18 2.70
CA ARG A 65 -20.70 11.10 2.37
C ARG A 65 -20.97 10.25 1.13
N GLY A 66 -19.97 10.07 0.29
CA GLY A 66 -20.11 9.33 -0.97
C GLY A 66 -20.59 7.89 -0.81
N LYS A 67 -21.22 7.35 -1.83
CA LYS A 67 -21.62 5.92 -1.93
C LYS A 67 -20.42 5.00 -1.90
N TRP A 68 -19.31 5.46 -2.50
CA TRP A 68 -18.04 4.78 -2.63
C TRP A 68 -16.92 5.58 -1.99
N ILE A 69 -15.92 4.87 -1.49
CA ILE A 69 -14.71 5.42 -0.89
C ILE A 69 -13.49 4.95 -1.69
N ILE A 70 -12.63 5.89 -2.02
CA ILE A 70 -11.31 5.64 -2.61
C ILE A 70 -10.29 6.42 -1.79
N PHE A 71 -9.17 5.80 -1.50
CA PHE A 71 -8.06 6.46 -0.81
C PHE A 71 -6.95 6.81 -1.79
N ALA A 72 -6.34 7.95 -1.58
CA ALA A 72 -5.13 8.39 -2.25
C ALA A 72 -4.13 8.93 -1.23
N ASP A 73 -2.86 8.67 -1.45
CA ASP A 73 -1.79 9.33 -0.72
C ASP A 73 -1.42 10.64 -1.43
N ALA A 74 -1.02 11.65 -0.68
CA ALA A 74 -0.80 13.01 -1.19
C ALA A 74 0.35 13.11 -2.21
N ASP A 75 1.24 12.12 -2.23
CA ASP A 75 2.37 12.04 -3.14
C ASP A 75 2.10 11.24 -4.41
N ASP A 76 0.92 10.60 -4.52
CA ASP A 76 0.50 9.76 -5.63
C ASP A 76 -0.45 10.50 -6.61
N PHE A 77 -0.96 9.82 -7.64
CA PHE A 77 -1.95 10.40 -8.56
C PHE A 77 -2.74 9.33 -9.33
N PHE A 78 -3.90 9.72 -9.84
CA PHE A 78 -4.77 8.84 -10.65
C PHE A 78 -4.38 8.88 -12.13
N THR A 79 -4.71 7.81 -12.87
CA THR A 79 -4.60 7.81 -14.34
C THR A 79 -5.66 8.73 -14.97
N ALA A 80 -5.43 9.17 -16.20
CA ALA A 80 -6.33 10.10 -16.88
C ALA A 80 -7.75 9.52 -17.09
N ASP A 81 -7.86 8.22 -17.27
CA ASP A 81 -9.11 7.50 -17.48
C ASP A 81 -9.73 6.92 -16.19
N CYS A 82 -9.06 7.10 -15.04
CA CYS A 82 -9.48 6.53 -13.77
C CYS A 82 -10.96 6.80 -13.48
N PHE A 83 -11.41 8.04 -13.49
CA PHE A 83 -12.77 8.39 -13.08
C PHE A 83 -13.83 7.93 -14.09
N THR A 84 -13.49 7.79 -15.36
CA THR A 84 -14.34 7.15 -16.37
C THR A 84 -14.51 5.67 -16.05
N ILE A 85 -13.41 4.98 -15.71
CA ILE A 85 -13.45 3.56 -15.30
C ILE A 85 -14.28 3.37 -14.02
N LEU A 86 -14.06 4.23 -13.01
CA LEU A 86 -14.81 4.15 -11.75
C LEU A 86 -16.30 4.37 -11.95
N ASN A 87 -16.70 5.23 -12.89
CA ASN A 87 -18.10 5.51 -13.20
C ASN A 87 -18.84 4.27 -13.72
N GLU A 88 -18.16 3.35 -14.40
CA GLU A 88 -18.75 2.08 -14.85
C GLU A 88 -19.26 1.22 -13.67
N TYR A 89 -18.72 1.44 -12.47
CA TYR A 89 -19.00 0.67 -11.25
C TYR A 89 -19.95 1.37 -10.27
N MET A 90 -20.47 2.56 -10.60
CA MET A 90 -21.31 3.33 -9.67
C MET A 90 -22.53 2.55 -9.19
N ASP A 91 -23.13 1.74 -10.07
CA ASP A 91 -24.30 0.89 -9.75
C ASP A 91 -23.97 -0.60 -9.63
N SER A 92 -22.68 -0.93 -9.56
CA SER A 92 -22.22 -2.29 -9.35
C SER A 92 -22.83 -2.92 -8.09
N PRO A 93 -23.20 -4.20 -8.08
CA PRO A 93 -23.70 -4.91 -6.90
C PRO A 93 -22.57 -5.30 -5.92
N HIS A 94 -21.32 -5.05 -6.27
CA HIS A 94 -20.17 -5.42 -5.46
C HIS A 94 -19.96 -4.47 -4.28
N GLU A 95 -19.32 -4.96 -3.23
CA GLU A 95 -18.94 -4.16 -2.06
C GLU A 95 -17.54 -3.55 -2.23
N VAL A 96 -16.66 -4.26 -2.94
CA VAL A 96 -15.30 -3.83 -3.24
C VAL A 96 -14.94 -4.19 -4.68
N ILE A 97 -14.33 -3.24 -5.38
CA ILE A 97 -13.69 -3.47 -6.68
C ILE A 97 -12.20 -3.24 -6.52
N TYR A 98 -11.40 -4.22 -6.93
CA TYR A 98 -9.95 -4.17 -6.92
C TYR A 98 -9.46 -3.84 -8.32
N PHE A 99 -8.76 -2.73 -8.47
CA PHE A 99 -8.12 -2.30 -9.70
C PHE A 99 -6.61 -2.48 -9.62
N ASN A 100 -5.98 -2.59 -10.77
CA ASN A 100 -4.54 -2.61 -10.83
C ASN A 100 -3.95 -1.22 -10.54
N VAL A 101 -2.72 -1.21 -10.03
CA VAL A 101 -1.95 0.01 -9.77
C VAL A 101 -0.55 -0.14 -10.38
N ARG A 102 0.07 0.96 -10.72
CA ARG A 102 1.45 0.97 -11.22
C ARG A 102 2.33 1.75 -10.25
N PHE A 103 3.53 1.23 -10.03
CA PHE A 103 4.53 1.89 -9.20
C PHE A 103 5.55 2.58 -10.10
N VAL A 104 5.74 3.88 -9.89
CA VAL A 104 6.57 4.73 -10.74
C VAL A 104 7.52 5.58 -9.89
N MET A 105 8.60 6.05 -10.49
CA MET A 105 9.51 6.98 -9.81
C MET A 105 8.87 8.38 -9.71
N SER A 106 8.87 8.98 -8.54
CA SER A 106 8.25 10.29 -8.29
C SER A 106 8.84 11.40 -9.15
N ALA A 107 10.16 11.36 -9.39
CA ALA A 107 10.88 12.33 -10.21
C ALA A 107 10.66 12.12 -11.73
N ASN A 108 10.32 10.91 -12.16
CA ASN A 108 10.04 10.58 -13.55
C ASN A 108 8.97 9.48 -13.64
N PRO A 109 7.69 9.83 -13.70
CA PRO A 109 6.58 8.88 -13.72
C PRO A 109 6.55 7.95 -14.94
N SER A 110 7.32 8.23 -15.98
CA SER A 110 7.47 7.31 -17.12
C SER A 110 8.38 6.11 -16.79
N GLN A 111 9.12 6.19 -15.68
CA GLN A 111 10.00 5.12 -15.22
C GLN A 111 9.29 4.28 -14.16
N GLU A 112 9.13 2.99 -14.45
CA GLU A 112 8.56 2.04 -13.48
C GLU A 112 9.51 1.75 -12.32
N SER A 113 8.94 1.61 -11.12
CA SER A 113 9.65 1.14 -9.94
C SER A 113 9.56 -0.38 -9.84
N ARG A 114 10.65 -1.02 -9.42
CA ARG A 114 10.68 -2.47 -9.15
C ARG A 114 9.80 -2.90 -7.98
N ARG A 115 9.36 -1.96 -7.16
CA ARG A 115 8.50 -2.23 -5.99
C ARG A 115 7.14 -2.84 -6.38
N GLY A 116 6.63 -2.48 -7.55
CA GLY A 116 5.30 -2.89 -8.01
C GLY A 116 5.16 -4.35 -8.42
N THR A 117 6.26 -5.05 -8.70
CA THR A 117 6.25 -6.40 -9.26
C THR A 117 5.41 -7.38 -8.41
N TYR A 118 5.52 -7.28 -7.09
CA TYR A 118 4.76 -8.14 -6.18
C TYR A 118 3.25 -7.94 -6.30
N TYR A 119 2.78 -6.69 -6.41
CA TYR A 119 1.36 -6.39 -6.51
C TYR A 119 0.78 -6.74 -7.88
N THR A 120 1.51 -6.42 -8.94
CA THR A 120 1.12 -6.75 -10.32
C THR A 120 0.92 -8.25 -10.51
N ASN A 121 1.72 -9.07 -9.82
CA ASN A 121 1.62 -10.52 -9.88
C ASN A 121 0.25 -11.05 -9.40
N PHE A 122 -0.42 -10.39 -8.45
CA PHE A 122 -1.76 -10.80 -8.04
C PHE A 122 -2.79 -10.68 -9.15
N PHE A 123 -2.68 -9.66 -10.00
CA PHE A 123 -3.57 -9.48 -11.15
C PHE A 123 -3.24 -10.42 -12.31
N ASN A 124 -2.04 -10.97 -12.33
CA ASN A 124 -1.61 -11.99 -13.29
C ASN A 124 -2.01 -13.42 -12.86
N ASP A 125 -2.44 -13.60 -11.62
CA ASP A 125 -2.93 -14.87 -11.11
C ASP A 125 -4.19 -15.34 -11.85
N VAL A 126 -4.43 -16.65 -11.84
CA VAL A 126 -5.59 -17.26 -12.50
C VAL A 126 -6.90 -16.82 -11.82
N ASN A 127 -6.88 -16.63 -10.48
CA ASN A 127 -8.04 -16.25 -9.69
C ASN A 127 -7.73 -15.06 -8.75
N PRO A 128 -7.48 -13.86 -9.29
CA PRO A 128 -7.15 -12.70 -8.45
C PRO A 128 -8.28 -12.35 -7.46
N GLU A 129 -9.54 -12.57 -7.83
CA GLU A 129 -10.72 -12.31 -6.99
C GLU A 129 -10.73 -13.11 -5.69
N GLN A 130 -10.17 -14.32 -5.71
CA GLN A 130 -10.09 -15.17 -4.51
C GLN A 130 -8.96 -14.78 -3.57
N GLN A 131 -7.89 -14.15 -4.08
CA GLN A 131 -6.68 -13.86 -3.32
C GLN A 131 -6.60 -12.41 -2.85
N LEU A 132 -6.94 -11.45 -3.72
CA LEU A 132 -6.81 -10.03 -3.45
C LEU A 132 -7.52 -9.59 -2.17
N PRO A 133 -8.75 -10.05 -1.86
CA PRO A 133 -9.42 -9.67 -0.62
C PRO A 133 -8.60 -9.97 0.65
N TYR A 134 -7.82 -11.04 0.65
CA TYR A 134 -7.13 -11.54 1.85
C TYR A 134 -5.62 -11.28 1.86
N ARG A 135 -5.02 -11.04 0.70
CA ARG A 135 -3.56 -10.90 0.57
C ARG A 135 -3.11 -9.49 0.19
N SER A 136 -4.00 -8.68 -0.41
CA SER A 136 -3.69 -7.31 -0.77
C SER A 136 -3.87 -6.37 0.43
N THR A 137 -2.79 -6.01 1.08
CA THR A 137 -2.79 -5.07 2.22
C THR A 137 -2.66 -3.62 1.79
N ILE A 138 -2.39 -3.33 0.52
CA ILE A 138 -2.31 -1.95 0.04
C ILE A 138 -3.69 -1.28 0.05
N LEU A 139 -3.69 0.02 0.23
CA LEU A 139 -4.90 0.81 0.38
C LEU A 139 -5.47 1.29 -0.96
N TRP A 140 -4.58 1.58 -1.91
CA TRP A 140 -4.89 2.20 -3.22
C TRP A 140 -5.48 1.19 -4.22
N GLY A 141 -5.98 1.71 -5.33
CA GLY A 141 -6.56 0.88 -6.38
C GLY A 141 -7.78 0.09 -5.92
N LYS A 142 -8.52 0.58 -4.94
CA LYS A 142 -9.70 -0.10 -4.40
C LYS A 142 -10.86 0.88 -4.24
N MET A 143 -11.98 0.58 -4.88
CA MET A 143 -13.25 1.26 -4.68
C MET A 143 -14.10 0.47 -3.69
N LYS A 144 -14.44 1.06 -2.55
CA LYS A 144 -15.08 0.39 -1.41
C LYS A 144 -16.42 1.03 -1.10
N ARG A 145 -17.46 0.23 -0.87
CA ARG A 145 -18.75 0.75 -0.40
C ARG A 145 -18.60 1.41 0.96
N ARG A 146 -19.04 2.67 1.09
CA ARG A 146 -19.04 3.35 2.39
C ARG A 146 -19.86 2.60 3.44
N ARG A 147 -21.04 2.04 3.04
CA ARG A 147 -21.89 1.26 3.95
C ARG A 147 -21.17 0.03 4.52
N LEU A 148 -20.29 -0.64 3.77
CA LEU A 148 -19.48 -1.75 4.29
C LEU A 148 -18.64 -1.28 5.47
N LEU A 149 -17.93 -0.16 5.30
CA LEU A 149 -17.04 0.38 6.33
C LEU A 149 -17.84 0.81 7.58
N SER A 150 -18.98 1.47 7.39
CA SER A 150 -19.81 1.94 8.51
C SER A 150 -20.53 0.81 9.25
N THR A 151 -21.07 -0.19 8.52
CA THR A 151 -21.81 -1.31 9.13
C THR A 151 -20.90 -2.18 10.01
N PHE A 152 -19.68 -2.43 9.60
CA PHE A 152 -18.73 -3.25 10.35
C PHE A 152 -17.74 -2.44 11.16
N HIS A 153 -17.93 -1.13 11.28
CA HIS A 153 -17.06 -0.20 12.04
C HIS A 153 -15.58 -0.37 11.65
N ILE A 154 -15.31 -0.54 10.34
CA ILE A 154 -13.96 -0.76 9.84
C ILE A 154 -13.17 0.55 9.89
N GLN A 155 -12.12 0.57 10.70
CA GLN A 155 -11.23 1.70 10.92
C GLN A 155 -9.77 1.29 10.74
N PHE A 156 -8.93 2.29 10.52
CA PHE A 156 -7.47 2.11 10.46
C PHE A 156 -6.91 1.95 11.87
N ASP A 157 -5.88 1.11 12.00
CA ASP A 157 -5.04 1.13 13.19
C ASP A 157 -4.27 2.46 13.24
N GLU A 158 -4.22 3.12 14.39
CA GLU A 158 -3.50 4.39 14.57
C GLU A 158 -2.04 4.13 14.94
N THR A 159 -1.38 3.33 14.12
CA THR A 159 0.03 2.97 14.26
C THR A 159 0.88 3.80 13.30
N ARG A 160 2.14 4.02 13.66
CA ARG A 160 3.12 4.79 12.87
C ARG A 160 3.28 4.25 11.44
N ILE A 161 3.22 2.92 11.28
CA ILE A 161 3.32 2.21 10.00
C ILE A 161 2.35 1.03 9.98
N ALA A 162 2.12 0.43 8.82
CA ALA A 162 1.23 -0.73 8.63
C ALA A 162 -0.20 -0.52 9.17
N ASN A 163 -0.64 0.73 9.27
CA ASN A 163 -1.98 1.10 9.73
C ASN A 163 -3.09 0.63 8.79
N ASP A 164 -2.79 0.38 7.53
CA ASP A 164 -3.67 -0.08 6.46
C ASP A 164 -3.82 -1.61 6.39
N VAL A 165 -2.93 -2.37 7.02
CA VAL A 165 -2.89 -3.84 6.90
C VAL A 165 -4.15 -4.47 7.47
N TYR A 166 -4.52 -4.15 8.71
CA TYR A 166 -5.70 -4.71 9.35
C TYR A 166 -7.00 -4.16 8.75
N PHE A 167 -7.03 -2.86 8.40
CA PHE A 167 -8.14 -2.26 7.66
C PHE A 167 -8.43 -3.02 6.36
N SER A 168 -7.40 -3.29 5.55
CA SER A 168 -7.54 -4.03 4.28
C SER A 168 -8.01 -5.47 4.50
N CYS A 169 -7.54 -6.12 5.57
CA CYS A 169 -7.97 -7.46 5.96
C CYS A 169 -9.46 -7.49 6.32
N LEU A 170 -9.93 -6.55 7.16
CA LEU A 170 -11.35 -6.43 7.51
C LEU A 170 -12.23 -6.19 6.28
N VAL A 171 -11.81 -5.29 5.39
CA VAL A 171 -12.51 -5.03 4.12
C VAL A 171 -12.63 -6.30 3.29
N GLY A 172 -11.56 -7.09 3.17
CA GLY A 172 -11.59 -8.34 2.42
C GLY A 172 -12.50 -9.41 3.02
N ILE A 173 -12.52 -9.51 4.35
CA ILE A 173 -13.32 -10.52 5.08
C ILE A 173 -14.82 -10.16 5.04
N TYR A 174 -15.15 -8.90 5.27
CA TYR A 174 -16.55 -8.47 5.38
C TYR A 174 -17.19 -8.04 4.05
N ALA A 175 -16.45 -8.06 2.94
CA ALA A 175 -17.01 -7.80 1.61
C ALA A 175 -17.56 -9.10 0.98
N PRO A 176 -18.87 -9.39 1.08
CA PRO A 176 -19.44 -10.66 0.57
C PRO A 176 -19.35 -10.76 -0.96
N LYS A 177 -19.23 -9.63 -1.64
CA LYS A 177 -19.13 -9.55 -3.10
C LYS A 177 -17.97 -8.61 -3.46
N ALA A 178 -16.88 -9.18 -3.89
CA ALA A 178 -15.75 -8.46 -4.46
C ALA A 178 -15.57 -8.84 -5.94
N THR A 179 -14.98 -7.95 -6.72
CA THR A 179 -14.57 -8.22 -8.10
C THR A 179 -13.25 -7.52 -8.41
N THR A 180 -12.66 -7.84 -9.54
CA THR A 180 -11.40 -7.27 -9.99
C THR A 180 -11.52 -6.67 -11.37
N ASP A 181 -10.78 -5.59 -11.61
CA ASP A 181 -10.56 -4.99 -12.91
C ASP A 181 -9.05 -4.84 -13.13
N ARG A 182 -8.54 -5.35 -14.23
CA ARG A 182 -7.10 -5.33 -14.53
C ARG A 182 -6.59 -3.97 -15.00
N ARG A 183 -7.48 -3.01 -15.28
CA ARG A 183 -7.11 -1.66 -15.69
C ARG A 183 -6.39 -0.94 -14.55
N ILE A 184 -5.36 -0.19 -14.92
CA ILE A 184 -4.57 0.62 -13.98
C ILE A 184 -5.30 1.94 -13.80
N ILE A 185 -5.64 2.27 -12.55
CA ILE A 185 -6.33 3.52 -12.22
C ILE A 185 -5.47 4.46 -11.37
N TYR A 186 -4.33 4.00 -10.87
CA TYR A 186 -3.55 4.72 -9.88
C TYR A 186 -2.05 4.50 -10.03
N TYR A 187 -1.30 5.56 -9.87
CA TYR A 187 0.15 5.56 -9.84
C TYR A 187 0.65 5.78 -8.41
N CYS A 188 1.23 4.74 -7.82
CA CYS A 188 2.00 4.83 -6.58
C CYS A 188 3.38 5.37 -6.88
N THR A 189 3.76 6.48 -6.27
CA THR A 189 5.07 7.08 -6.52
C THR A 189 6.12 6.64 -5.50
N GLU A 190 7.32 6.40 -5.98
CA GLU A 190 8.47 6.09 -5.16
C GLU A 190 9.49 7.23 -5.19
N SER A 191 9.80 7.77 -4.02
CA SER A 191 10.92 8.68 -3.81
C SER A 191 11.99 8.00 -2.97
N GLY A 192 13.25 8.43 -3.10
CA GLY A 192 14.34 7.90 -2.28
C GLY A 192 14.16 8.10 -0.76
N GLN A 193 13.17 8.91 -0.35
CA GLN A 193 12.82 9.20 1.05
C GLN A 193 11.53 8.49 1.51
N SER A 194 10.97 7.59 0.70
CA SER A 194 9.75 6.86 1.07
C SER A 194 9.92 6.10 2.38
N LEU A 195 8.93 6.20 3.29
CA LEU A 195 8.89 5.46 4.55
C LEU A 195 9.04 3.94 4.35
N ALA A 196 8.54 3.42 3.23
CA ALA A 196 8.68 2.01 2.88
C ALA A 196 10.12 1.61 2.53
N MET A 197 10.96 2.57 2.11
CA MET A 197 12.38 2.38 1.77
C MET A 197 13.32 2.79 2.88
N SER A 198 12.84 3.50 3.91
CA SER A 198 13.63 3.90 5.06
C SER A 198 14.12 2.69 5.86
N LYS A 199 15.25 2.87 6.56
CA LYS A 199 15.76 1.85 7.47
C LYS A 199 14.70 1.53 8.53
N GLN A 200 14.33 0.27 8.63
CA GLN A 200 13.35 -0.20 9.61
C GLN A 200 14.04 -0.38 10.97
N ASP A 201 13.55 0.28 11.99
CA ASP A 201 13.93 0.04 13.37
C ASP A 201 13.15 -1.16 13.96
N ARG A 202 13.59 -1.63 15.12
CA ARG A 202 12.98 -2.78 15.81
C ARG A 202 11.50 -2.56 16.11
N GLU A 203 11.10 -1.36 16.47
CA GLU A 203 9.70 -1.02 16.73
C GLU A 203 8.85 -1.17 15.48
N SER A 204 9.34 -0.69 14.33
CA SER A 204 8.68 -0.88 13.03
C SER A 204 8.48 -2.35 12.68
N LEU A 205 9.48 -3.19 12.96
CA LEU A 205 9.37 -4.64 12.72
C LEU A 205 8.29 -5.26 13.62
N ILE A 206 8.23 -4.88 14.89
CA ILE A 206 7.22 -5.35 15.85
C ILE A 206 5.81 -4.95 15.37
N ILE A 207 5.63 -3.70 14.97
CA ILE A 207 4.32 -3.22 14.48
C ILE A 207 3.88 -4.03 13.26
N ARG A 208 4.75 -4.23 12.27
CA ARG A 208 4.45 -5.02 11.06
C ARG A 208 4.14 -6.47 11.36
N PHE A 209 4.92 -7.09 12.25
CA PHE A 209 4.68 -8.45 12.71
C PHE A 209 3.29 -8.57 13.36
N ASN A 210 3.00 -7.69 14.31
CA ASN A 210 1.73 -7.70 15.03
C ASN A 210 0.54 -7.45 14.10
N ALA A 211 0.64 -6.54 13.15
CA ALA A 211 -0.40 -6.29 12.15
C ALA A 211 -0.68 -7.55 11.30
N SER A 212 0.37 -8.22 10.82
CA SER A 212 0.23 -9.47 10.06
C SER A 212 -0.41 -10.58 10.91
N MET A 213 0.03 -10.73 12.17
CA MET A 213 -0.51 -11.76 13.07
C MET A 213 -1.96 -11.47 13.48
N LYS A 214 -2.33 -10.20 13.65
CA LYS A 214 -3.72 -9.76 13.92
C LYS A 214 -4.64 -10.19 12.77
N CYS A 215 -4.24 -9.93 11.52
CA CYS A 215 -4.96 -10.41 10.34
C CYS A 215 -5.06 -11.94 10.29
N ASN A 216 -3.96 -12.64 10.51
CA ASN A 216 -3.93 -14.11 10.42
C ASN A 216 -4.82 -14.79 11.47
N ARG A 217 -4.89 -14.24 12.68
CA ARG A 217 -5.82 -14.74 13.71
C ARG A 217 -7.27 -14.60 13.25
N LEU A 218 -7.63 -13.45 12.69
CA LEU A 218 -8.97 -13.21 12.18
C LEU A 218 -9.29 -14.11 10.98
N LEU A 219 -8.40 -14.21 9.98
CA LEU A 219 -8.58 -15.11 8.84
C LEU A 219 -8.82 -16.55 9.28
N ARG A 220 -8.08 -17.00 10.32
CA ARG A 220 -8.29 -18.35 10.90
C ARG A 220 -9.64 -18.51 11.60
N GLN A 221 -10.09 -17.49 12.33
CA GLN A 221 -11.43 -17.49 12.97
C GLN A 221 -12.54 -17.59 11.94
N GLU A 222 -12.41 -16.87 10.83
CA GLU A 222 -13.35 -16.88 9.71
C GLU A 222 -13.16 -18.10 8.78
N LYS A 223 -12.28 -19.04 9.13
CA LYS A 223 -11.97 -20.26 8.34
C LYS A 223 -11.49 -19.97 6.91
N ILE A 224 -10.85 -18.85 6.72
CA ILE A 224 -10.26 -18.44 5.44
C ILE A 224 -8.84 -18.97 5.36
N HIS A 225 -8.54 -19.73 4.30
CA HIS A 225 -7.26 -20.44 4.14
C HIS A 225 -6.18 -19.59 3.45
N TYR A 226 -6.20 -18.28 3.66
CA TYR A 226 -5.15 -17.35 3.27
C TYR A 226 -4.42 -16.82 4.50
N TYR A 227 -3.22 -16.30 4.30
CA TYR A 227 -2.45 -15.69 5.37
C TYR A 227 -1.44 -14.68 4.84
N LEU A 228 -1.01 -13.78 5.71
CA LEU A 228 0.07 -12.83 5.48
C LEU A 228 1.31 -13.35 6.19
N SER A 229 2.37 -13.68 5.45
CA SER A 229 3.60 -14.16 6.08
C SER A 229 4.27 -13.05 6.90
N PRO A 230 4.43 -13.21 8.21
CA PRO A 230 5.19 -12.29 9.05
C PRO A 230 6.71 -12.58 9.02
N LEU A 231 7.14 -13.64 8.34
CA LEU A 231 8.53 -14.07 8.30
C LEU A 231 9.52 -13.00 7.84
N PRO A 232 9.21 -12.16 6.83
CA PRO A 232 10.12 -11.08 6.42
C PRO A 232 10.45 -10.08 7.52
N TRP A 233 9.62 -9.99 8.57
CA TRP A 233 9.83 -9.11 9.71
C TRP A 233 10.61 -9.79 10.84
N CYS A 234 10.68 -11.11 10.84
CA CYS A 234 11.42 -11.89 11.84
C CYS A 234 12.90 -12.06 11.50
N ILE A 235 13.26 -12.01 10.22
CA ILE A 235 14.61 -12.30 9.72
C ILE A 235 15.29 -10.99 9.31
N PRO A 236 16.56 -10.75 9.69
CA PRO A 236 17.31 -9.59 9.23
C PRO A 236 17.39 -9.56 7.71
N SER A 237 17.15 -8.40 7.15
CA SER A 237 17.31 -8.15 5.71
C SER A 237 18.42 -7.10 5.49
N ALA A 238 18.80 -6.86 4.24
CA ALA A 238 19.72 -5.78 3.90
C ALA A 238 19.25 -4.41 4.40
N LYS A 239 17.91 -4.24 4.57
CA LYS A 239 17.29 -3.01 5.08
C LYS A 239 17.18 -2.97 6.60
N THR A 240 17.12 -4.13 7.25
CA THR A 240 16.98 -4.24 8.70
C THR A 240 18.12 -5.09 9.22
N LYS A 241 19.09 -4.49 9.88
CA LYS A 241 20.16 -5.25 10.53
C LYS A 241 19.76 -5.78 11.92
N GLU A 242 18.47 -5.60 12.30
CA GLU A 242 17.98 -5.94 13.63
C GLU A 242 17.16 -7.23 13.61
N TRP A 243 17.31 -8.03 14.65
CA TRP A 243 16.49 -9.19 14.93
C TRP A 243 15.30 -8.80 15.80
N LEU A 244 14.15 -9.37 15.51
CA LEU A 244 13.07 -9.38 16.50
C LEU A 244 13.46 -10.25 17.70
N PRO A 245 12.98 -9.91 18.92
CA PRO A 245 13.11 -10.79 20.06
C PRO A 245 12.60 -12.21 19.76
N ALA A 246 13.28 -13.24 20.26
CA ALA A 246 13.01 -14.65 19.98
C ALA A 246 11.52 -15.05 20.19
N LYS A 247 10.82 -14.37 21.13
CA LYS A 247 9.38 -14.62 21.37
C LYS A 247 8.52 -14.48 20.13
N TYR A 248 8.81 -13.52 19.23
CA TYR A 248 8.05 -13.32 17.98
C TYR A 248 8.30 -14.46 16.98
N PHE A 249 9.52 -14.96 16.93
CA PHE A 249 9.86 -16.11 16.12
C PHE A 249 9.16 -17.38 16.62
N PHE A 250 9.13 -17.60 17.93
CA PHE A 250 8.38 -18.71 18.53
C PHE A 250 6.87 -18.57 18.31
N GLU A 251 6.32 -17.36 18.42
CA GLU A 251 4.91 -17.10 18.11
C GLU A 251 4.59 -17.44 16.65
N TYR A 252 5.47 -17.04 15.71
CA TYR A 252 5.35 -17.41 14.30
C TYR A 252 5.37 -18.92 14.12
N LEU A 253 6.36 -19.65 14.68
CA LEU A 253 6.45 -21.11 14.57
C LEU A 253 5.22 -21.80 15.14
N PHE A 254 4.76 -21.38 16.31
CA PHE A 254 3.59 -21.94 16.95
C PHE A 254 2.31 -21.72 16.13
N PHE A 255 2.15 -20.53 15.55
CA PHE A 255 0.97 -20.21 14.76
C PHE A 255 0.95 -20.98 13.43
N PHE A 256 2.04 -21.03 12.70
CA PHE A 256 2.11 -21.62 11.36
C PHE A 256 2.50 -23.10 11.34
N ARG A 257 3.07 -23.62 12.42
CA ARG A 257 3.45 -25.06 12.56
C ARG A 257 4.23 -25.57 11.35
N LEU A 258 3.73 -26.64 10.70
CA LEU A 258 4.39 -27.26 9.52
C LEU A 258 4.60 -26.29 8.36
N GLN A 259 3.73 -25.29 8.21
CA GLN A 259 3.87 -24.30 7.17
C GLN A 259 5.07 -23.36 7.41
N ALA A 260 5.38 -23.05 8.68
CA ALA A 260 6.56 -22.28 9.04
C ALA A 260 7.84 -22.95 8.55
N PHE A 261 7.95 -24.28 8.64
CA PHE A 261 9.13 -25.01 8.15
C PHE A 261 9.29 -24.91 6.63
N LYS A 262 8.18 -24.95 5.87
CA LYS A 262 8.23 -24.75 4.42
C LYS A 262 8.69 -23.34 4.06
N GLU A 263 8.13 -22.31 4.70
CA GLU A 263 8.53 -20.93 4.45
C GLU A 263 10.01 -20.68 4.81
N LEU A 264 10.46 -21.19 5.94
CA LEU A 264 11.87 -21.13 6.36
C LEU A 264 12.78 -21.81 5.33
N TYR A 265 12.41 -23.00 4.89
CA TYR A 265 13.18 -23.72 3.86
C TYR A 265 13.34 -22.86 2.58
N TYR A 266 12.25 -22.28 2.07
CA TYR A 266 12.32 -21.43 0.89
C TYR A 266 13.11 -20.14 1.12
N ALA A 267 12.98 -19.52 2.30
CA ALA A 267 13.75 -18.34 2.65
C ALA A 267 15.25 -18.63 2.71
N PHE A 268 15.66 -19.75 3.34
CA PHE A 268 17.06 -20.17 3.39
C PHE A 268 17.59 -20.57 2.00
N SER A 269 16.80 -21.26 1.19
CA SER A 269 17.19 -21.62 -0.19
C SER A 269 17.45 -20.38 -1.05
N ALA A 270 16.59 -19.35 -0.91
CA ALA A 270 16.78 -18.09 -1.63
C ALA A 270 18.05 -17.35 -1.19
N ILE A 271 18.34 -17.33 0.11
CA ILE A 271 19.58 -16.74 0.64
C ILE A 271 20.80 -17.48 0.08
N LEU A 272 20.79 -18.80 0.11
CA LEU A 272 21.90 -19.63 -0.41
C LEU A 272 22.10 -19.45 -1.93
N SER A 273 21.02 -19.34 -2.72
CA SER A 273 21.12 -19.08 -4.14
C SER A 273 21.78 -17.74 -4.46
N HIS A 274 21.42 -16.67 -3.72
CA HIS A 274 22.06 -15.37 -3.87
C HIS A 274 23.53 -15.33 -3.40
N MET A 275 23.90 -16.16 -2.43
CA MET A 275 25.29 -16.29 -2.01
C MET A 275 26.15 -17.04 -3.04
N ASN A 276 25.55 -17.91 -3.86
CA ASN A 276 26.22 -18.70 -4.88
C ASN A 276 26.19 -18.05 -6.27
N GLU A 277 25.54 -16.92 -6.48
CA GLU A 277 25.68 -16.14 -7.69
C GLU A 277 27.09 -15.56 -7.74
N PRO A 278 27.93 -15.91 -8.74
CA PRO A 278 29.24 -15.34 -8.88
C PRO A 278 29.08 -13.83 -9.08
N ALA A 279 29.85 -13.05 -8.34
CA ALA A 279 29.91 -11.59 -8.49
C ALA A 279 30.31 -11.28 -9.95
N THR A 280 29.34 -11.21 -10.84
CA THR A 280 29.55 -10.83 -12.22
C THR A 280 29.82 -9.33 -12.28
N LYS A 281 31.13 -9.05 -12.33
CA LYS A 281 31.78 -7.89 -12.94
C LYS A 281 30.87 -6.75 -13.39
N GLU A 282 30.72 -5.79 -12.52
CA GLU A 282 30.33 -4.41 -12.85
C GLU A 282 31.51 -3.59 -13.46
N THR A 283 32.55 -4.23 -13.99
CA THR A 283 33.81 -3.56 -14.44
C THR A 283 34.00 -3.48 -15.92
N ASP A 284 33.01 -3.82 -16.78
CA ASP A 284 33.26 -3.81 -18.25
C ASP A 284 32.35 -2.87 -19.08
N LYS A 285 31.75 -1.85 -18.50
CA LYS A 285 31.00 -0.83 -19.28
C LYS A 285 31.59 0.57 -19.26
N CYS A 286 32.76 0.78 -18.67
CA CYS A 286 33.40 2.11 -18.67
C CYS A 286 34.54 2.27 -19.72
N ASN A 287 34.93 1.22 -20.44
CA ASN A 287 36.10 1.29 -21.32
C ASN A 287 35.83 1.08 -22.83
N LYS A 288 34.57 1.28 -23.31
CA LYS A 288 34.28 1.26 -24.77
C LYS A 288 33.59 2.52 -25.28
N LYS A 289 34.01 3.71 -24.83
CA LYS A 289 33.62 4.99 -25.47
C LYS A 289 34.77 5.97 -25.57
N THR A 290 35.93 5.51 -25.96
CA THR A 290 37.02 6.43 -26.34
C THR A 290 37.92 5.76 -27.40
N THR A 291 37.37 5.47 -28.57
CA THR A 291 38.16 5.28 -29.80
C THR A 291 37.18 5.22 -30.97
N THR A 292 36.80 6.35 -31.50
CA THR A 292 36.50 6.58 -32.94
C THR A 292 36.05 8.02 -33.11
N LEU A 293 37.00 8.92 -33.16
CA LEU A 293 36.91 10.21 -33.79
C LEU A 293 38.33 10.58 -34.25
N LYS A 294 38.74 10.01 -35.38
CA LYS A 294 39.79 10.49 -36.29
C LYS A 294 39.65 9.70 -37.58
N GLU A 295 38.96 10.29 -38.52
CA GLU A 295 39.26 10.47 -39.95
C GLU A 295 38.03 11.14 -40.59
#